data_970c97bcaff6c4f5a3a5be6e3006fbd0
#
_entry.id   970c97bcaff6c4f5a3a5be6e3006fbd0
#
_cell.length_a   1.000
_cell.length_b   1.000
_cell.length_c   1.000
_cell.angle_alpha   90.00
_cell.angle_beta   90.00
_cell.angle_gamma   90.00
#
_symmetry.space_group_name_H-M   'P 1'
#
loop_
_entity.id
_entity.type
_entity.pdbx_description
1 polymer ?
#
loop_
_entity_poly.entity_id
_entity_poly.type
_entity_poly.pdbx_seq_one_letter_code
_entity_poly.pdbx_strand_id
1 'polypeptide(L)'
;KALAFIKDGSLISLKAPQINRKIVPALICKKIYESKKIKSLLCLTIDNLFILIKPSYIVNIFPDLEEIEILKLEEPKMNFSGEVVRGDNGSQTFVDKIFEISKKYDLRTPQYDLTTEVLAQQKLITNLDETITNQPAHKFGDSKKLKRYRKRIIEIEQEIVIKNNLMEEKENHNWKKFTDLIKILNHFGCLNDLELTEVGQSVGAIRSENELWVGLVLLSGYLDELAPPDLAAIIQAICVDTRRPNLWCNFKPSIKVIDVFNELEGLRKLVASKQNKFNINTPIFLETELTGIISEWASGKKWKELIFNTSLDEGDVVRILRRSMDVLSQIQYCVGVSNKLKNKAKLALKAINRFPVSESNDLLKVSDNINPATKRIDNNS
;
A
#
# COMPACT_ATOMS: atom_id res chain seq x y z
N LYS A 1 30.83 29.56 49.00
CA LYS A 1 30.95 29.69 50.48
C LYS A 1 30.26 30.97 50.97
N ALA A 2 30.44 32.15 50.37
CA ALA A 2 29.85 33.41 50.81
C ALA A 2 28.33 33.36 50.96
N LEU A 3 27.61 32.75 50.02
CA LEU A 3 26.15 32.60 50.02
C LEU A 3 25.58 31.90 51.26
N ALA A 4 26.34 31.02 51.92
CA ALA A 4 25.88 30.33 53.13
C ALA A 4 25.76 31.28 54.33
N PHE A 5 26.50 32.38 54.35
CA PHE A 5 26.57 33.32 55.45
C PHE A 5 25.69 34.59 55.26
N ILE A 6 25.15 34.77 54.03
CA ILE A 6 24.26 35.90 53.74
C ILE A 6 22.90 35.63 54.42
N LYS A 7 22.32 36.65 55.00
CA LYS A 7 20.98 36.56 55.60
C LYS A 7 19.87 36.81 54.57
N ASP A 8 18.67 36.33 54.87
CA ASP A 8 17.50 36.76 54.14
C ASP A 8 17.28 38.27 54.37
N GLY A 9 16.92 39.03 53.34
CA GLY A 9 16.90 40.48 53.40
C GLY A 9 18.17 41.16 52.86
N SER A 10 19.18 40.42 52.47
CA SER A 10 20.41 40.96 51.85
C SER A 10 20.22 41.27 50.36
N LEU A 11 20.91 42.32 49.91
CA LEU A 11 20.91 42.74 48.50
C LEU A 11 21.97 42.00 47.70
N ILE A 12 21.58 41.66 46.50
CA ILE A 12 22.41 40.99 45.51
C ILE A 12 22.22 41.60 44.13
N SER A 13 23.14 41.33 43.22
CA SER A 13 22.91 41.50 41.80
C SER A 13 22.75 40.13 41.15
N LEU A 14 21.76 39.98 40.30
CA LEU A 14 21.52 38.75 39.59
C LEU A 14 21.46 38.93 38.08
N LYS A 15 21.89 37.91 37.35
CA LYS A 15 21.84 37.84 35.88
C LYS A 15 21.22 36.52 35.47
N ALA A 16 19.92 36.53 35.26
CA ALA A 16 19.17 35.32 34.92
C ALA A 16 18.55 35.41 33.51
N PRO A 17 18.33 34.27 32.81
CA PRO A 17 17.71 34.27 31.49
C PRO A 17 16.33 34.93 31.48
N GLN A 18 15.57 34.80 32.58
CA GLN A 18 14.22 35.29 32.74
C GLN A 18 14.11 36.81 32.73
N ILE A 19 15.22 37.52 33.03
CA ILE A 19 15.33 38.99 33.02
C ILE A 19 16.21 39.49 31.87
N ASN A 20 16.13 38.81 30.71
CA ASN A 20 16.86 39.15 29.49
C ASN A 20 18.39 39.26 29.70
N ARG A 21 18.95 38.49 30.64
CA ARG A 21 20.39 38.50 31.00
C ARG A 21 20.96 39.87 31.39
N LYS A 22 20.12 40.81 31.74
CA LYS A 22 20.58 42.08 32.33
C LYS A 22 20.99 41.86 33.79
N ILE A 23 21.95 42.62 34.27
CA ILE A 23 22.30 42.64 35.71
C ILE A 23 21.27 43.49 36.42
N VAL A 24 20.51 42.86 37.31
CA VAL A 24 19.41 43.51 38.02
C VAL A 24 19.64 43.38 39.52
N PRO A 25 19.54 44.51 40.29
CA PRO A 25 19.51 44.43 41.74
C PRO A 25 18.30 43.67 42.26
N ALA A 26 18.49 42.83 43.25
CA ALA A 26 17.46 42.06 43.87
C ALA A 26 17.69 41.80 45.36
N LEU A 27 16.62 41.60 46.08
CA LEU A 27 16.59 41.24 47.48
C LEU A 27 16.42 39.74 47.64
N ILE A 28 17.21 39.11 48.50
CA ILE A 28 17.00 37.70 48.86
C ILE A 28 15.84 37.63 49.86
N CYS A 29 14.71 37.02 49.43
CA CYS A 29 13.56 36.79 50.31
C CYS A 29 13.74 35.51 51.13
N LYS A 30 14.15 34.41 50.44
CA LYS A 30 14.25 33.10 51.09
C LYS A 30 15.28 32.20 50.41
N LYS A 31 15.94 31.39 51.23
CA LYS A 31 16.85 30.33 50.75
C LYS A 31 16.16 28.96 50.84
N ILE A 32 16.19 28.24 49.75
CA ILE A 32 15.65 26.89 49.67
C ILE A 32 16.80 25.90 49.68
N TYR A 33 16.77 25.00 50.65
CA TYR A 33 17.85 24.04 50.87
C TYR A 33 17.43 22.64 50.38
N GLU A 34 18.38 21.93 49.83
CA GLU A 34 18.29 20.48 49.52
C GLU A 34 19.58 19.82 50.00
N SER A 35 19.47 18.81 50.88
CA SER A 35 20.63 18.08 51.42
C SER A 35 21.74 19.01 52.00
N LYS A 36 21.36 20.01 52.79
CA LYS A 36 22.23 21.01 53.41
C LYS A 36 22.94 21.99 52.43
N LYS A 37 22.58 21.98 51.14
CA LYS A 37 23.08 22.94 50.16
C LYS A 37 21.94 23.84 49.70
N ILE A 38 22.26 25.11 49.38
CA ILE A 38 21.30 26.04 48.81
C ILE A 38 20.98 25.56 47.38
N LYS A 39 19.77 25.08 47.15
CA LYS A 39 19.29 24.66 45.84
C LYS A 39 18.86 25.84 45.01
N SER A 40 18.07 26.71 45.59
CA SER A 40 17.49 27.87 44.93
C SER A 40 17.31 29.02 45.92
N LEU A 41 17.20 30.22 45.38
CA LEU A 41 16.91 31.43 46.13
C LEU A 41 15.68 32.11 45.57
N LEU A 42 14.76 32.48 46.43
CA LEU A 42 13.67 33.36 46.09
C LEU A 42 14.14 34.80 46.23
N CYS A 43 14.08 35.54 45.14
CA CYS A 43 14.54 36.93 45.10
C CYS A 43 13.43 37.84 44.57
N LEU A 44 13.35 39.06 45.13
CA LEU A 44 12.51 40.13 44.62
C LEU A 44 13.40 41.13 43.88
N THR A 45 13.13 41.35 42.60
CA THR A 45 13.91 42.28 41.76
C THR A 45 13.37 43.70 41.85
N ILE A 46 14.20 44.67 41.41
CA ILE A 46 13.82 46.07 41.28
C ILE A 46 12.63 46.32 40.35
N ASP A 47 12.32 45.36 39.46
CA ASP A 47 11.18 45.42 38.53
C ASP A 47 9.89 44.84 39.13
N ASN A 48 9.85 44.64 40.44
CA ASN A 48 8.74 44.01 41.20
C ASN A 48 8.40 42.61 40.70
N LEU A 49 9.43 41.80 40.45
CA LEU A 49 9.30 40.40 40.05
C LEU A 49 9.93 39.50 41.10
N PHE A 50 9.15 38.54 41.61
CA PHE A 50 9.67 37.41 42.35
C PHE A 50 10.23 36.37 41.40
N ILE A 51 11.48 35.96 41.62
CA ILE A 51 12.16 34.99 40.77
C ILE A 51 12.79 33.92 41.65
N LEU A 52 12.55 32.65 41.29
CA LEU A 52 13.24 31.56 41.92
C LEU A 52 14.45 31.15 41.09
N ILE A 53 15.65 31.49 41.60
CA ILE A 53 16.92 31.33 40.85
C ILE A 53 17.85 30.30 41.47
N LYS A 54 18.76 29.78 40.65
CA LYS A 54 19.90 29.00 41.13
C LYS A 54 21.01 29.94 41.61
N PRO A 55 21.84 29.54 42.60
CA PRO A 55 22.97 30.33 43.08
C PRO A 55 23.93 30.78 41.97
N SER A 56 24.03 30.09 40.88
CA SER A 56 24.89 30.40 39.73
C SER A 56 24.51 31.68 38.96
N TYR A 57 23.30 32.20 39.19
CA TYR A 57 22.83 33.44 38.55
C TYR A 57 23.15 34.70 39.33
N ILE A 58 23.75 34.58 40.53
CA ILE A 58 24.19 35.70 41.32
C ILE A 58 25.51 36.22 40.76
N VAL A 59 25.57 37.51 40.48
CA VAL A 59 26.77 38.18 39.97
C VAL A 59 27.55 38.79 41.13
N ASN A 60 26.85 39.51 42.00
CA ASN A 60 27.46 40.17 43.17
C ASN A 60 26.61 39.98 44.40
N ILE A 61 27.25 40.07 45.54
CA ILE A 61 26.69 40.00 46.89
C ILE A 61 27.21 41.26 47.63
N PHE A 62 26.32 41.93 48.31
CA PHE A 62 26.62 43.16 49.02
C PHE A 62 26.43 42.98 50.56
N PRO A 63 27.41 42.36 51.25
CA PRO A 63 27.24 41.99 52.65
C PRO A 63 27.34 43.23 53.55
N ASP A 64 27.95 44.32 53.07
CA ASP A 64 28.18 45.53 53.83
C ASP A 64 27.03 46.55 53.76
N LEU A 65 25.99 46.24 53.00
CA LEU A 65 24.78 47.05 52.94
C LEU A 65 23.79 46.63 54.02
N GLU A 66 23.01 47.58 54.50
CA GLU A 66 21.98 47.34 55.49
C GLU A 66 20.96 46.25 54.96
N GLU A 67 20.68 45.31 55.83
CA GLU A 67 19.67 44.27 55.55
C GLU A 67 18.27 44.89 55.55
N ILE A 68 17.43 44.56 54.60
CA ILE A 68 16.04 44.99 54.54
C ILE A 68 15.19 43.97 55.32
N GLU A 69 14.52 44.45 56.38
CA GLU A 69 13.64 43.61 57.13
C GLU A 69 12.47 43.10 56.25
N ILE A 70 12.39 41.79 56.06
CA ILE A 70 11.42 41.14 55.15
C ILE A 70 10.25 40.53 55.90
N LEU A 71 10.14 40.68 57.20
CA LEU A 71 9.08 40.09 58.08
C LEU A 71 7.64 40.36 57.59
N LYS A 72 7.44 41.45 56.85
CA LYS A 72 6.10 41.84 56.30
C LYS A 72 5.94 41.58 54.82
N LEU A 73 6.88 40.88 54.18
CA LEU A 73 6.83 40.56 52.76
C LEU A 73 6.06 39.26 52.56
N GLU A 74 4.93 39.31 51.87
CA GLU A 74 4.18 38.12 51.46
C GLU A 74 4.88 37.45 50.27
N GLU A 75 5.36 36.25 50.51
CA GLU A 75 6.07 35.47 49.50
C GLU A 75 5.11 34.65 48.65
N PRO A 76 5.17 34.73 47.32
CA PRO A 76 4.35 33.86 46.45
C PRO A 76 4.85 32.42 46.55
N LYS A 77 3.90 31.47 46.42
CA LYS A 77 4.24 30.05 46.30
C LYS A 77 4.81 29.79 44.91
N MET A 78 6.05 29.33 44.85
CA MET A 78 6.76 29.02 43.61
C MET A 78 7.20 27.54 43.61
N ASN A 79 7.04 26.85 42.50
CA ASN A 79 7.17 25.41 42.42
C ASN A 79 8.47 24.94 41.74
N PHE A 80 9.06 25.74 40.85
CA PHE A 80 10.26 25.32 40.11
C PHE A 80 11.23 26.46 39.88
N SER A 81 12.52 26.14 39.80
CA SER A 81 13.56 27.11 39.53
C SER A 81 13.44 27.75 38.15
N GLY A 82 13.41 29.06 38.09
CA GLY A 82 13.16 29.84 36.88
C GLY A 82 11.73 30.35 36.73
N GLU A 83 10.87 30.03 37.67
CA GLU A 83 9.54 30.64 37.77
C GLU A 83 9.63 32.11 38.09
N VAL A 84 8.78 32.95 37.49
CA VAL A 84 8.70 34.38 37.69
C VAL A 84 7.27 34.75 38.02
N VAL A 85 7.05 35.45 39.13
CA VAL A 85 5.74 35.93 39.57
C VAL A 85 5.82 37.43 39.81
N ARG A 86 4.81 38.17 39.35
CA ARG A 86 4.76 39.62 39.59
C ARG A 86 4.35 39.89 41.04
N GLY A 87 5.06 40.77 41.68
CA GLY A 87 4.73 41.23 43.03
C GLY A 87 3.45 42.08 43.07
N ASP A 88 2.90 42.21 44.26
CA ASP A 88 1.73 43.01 44.57
C ASP A 88 2.10 44.44 45.07
N ASN A 89 1.11 45.16 45.55
CA ASN A 89 1.33 46.49 46.13
C ASN A 89 2.09 46.42 47.46
N GLY A 90 2.05 45.31 48.20
CA GLY A 90 2.82 45.11 49.43
C GLY A 90 4.32 44.96 49.15
N SER A 91 4.66 44.24 48.07
CA SER A 91 6.06 44.07 47.63
C SER A 91 6.66 45.38 47.07
N GLN A 92 5.86 46.30 46.55
CA GLN A 92 6.32 47.56 45.96
C GLN A 92 7.11 48.41 46.98
N THR A 93 6.75 48.43 48.25
CA THR A 93 7.47 49.15 49.28
C THR A 93 8.92 48.65 49.46
N PHE A 94 9.16 47.39 49.22
CA PHE A 94 10.48 46.80 49.26
C PHE A 94 11.26 47.12 47.96
N VAL A 95 10.59 47.15 46.83
CA VAL A 95 11.15 47.57 45.54
C VAL A 95 11.66 49.03 45.64
N ASP A 96 10.87 49.88 46.23
CA ASP A 96 11.26 51.30 46.42
C ASP A 96 12.53 51.42 47.28
N LYS A 97 12.66 50.62 48.34
CA LYS A 97 13.89 50.55 49.15
C LYS A 97 15.10 50.04 48.34
N ILE A 98 14.91 48.98 47.54
CA ILE A 98 15.95 48.48 46.64
C ILE A 98 16.40 49.57 45.66
N PHE A 99 15.42 50.32 45.14
CA PHE A 99 15.70 51.43 44.21
C PHE A 99 16.46 52.56 44.86
N GLU A 100 16.10 52.97 46.07
CA GLU A 100 16.85 54.03 46.84
C GLU A 100 18.29 53.61 47.10
N ILE A 101 18.51 52.35 47.53
CA ILE A 101 19.84 51.85 47.78
C ILE A 101 20.65 51.75 46.47
N SER A 102 19.97 51.34 45.38
CA SER A 102 20.60 51.21 44.07
C SER A 102 20.99 52.55 43.43
N LYS A 103 20.39 53.66 43.86
CA LYS A 103 20.84 55.05 43.52
C LYS A 103 22.07 55.49 44.27
N LYS A 104 22.21 55.05 45.50
CA LYS A 104 23.33 55.42 46.37
C LYS A 104 24.58 54.59 46.09
N TYR A 105 24.38 53.32 45.70
CA TYR A 105 25.46 52.37 45.41
C TYR A 105 25.24 51.75 44.01
N ASP A 106 26.35 51.63 43.28
CA ASP A 106 26.26 50.95 41.97
C ASP A 106 26.17 49.44 42.16
N LEU A 107 24.92 48.94 42.18
CA LEU A 107 24.62 47.51 42.34
C LEU A 107 24.64 46.72 41.02
N ARG A 108 24.99 47.37 39.89
CA ARG A 108 24.99 46.74 38.57
C ARG A 108 26.36 46.32 38.09
N THR A 109 27.41 46.99 38.59
CA THR A 109 28.79 46.68 38.21
C THR A 109 29.35 45.57 39.12
N PRO A 110 30.06 44.58 38.56
CA PRO A 110 30.79 43.60 39.37
C PRO A 110 31.87 44.29 40.20
N GLN A 111 31.91 44.06 41.53
CA GLN A 111 32.90 44.60 42.44
C GLN A 111 34.22 43.83 42.43
N TYR A 112 34.30 42.71 41.69
CA TYR A 112 35.53 41.91 41.68
C TYR A 112 36.09 41.81 40.27
N ASP A 113 37.37 42.01 40.11
CA ASP A 113 38.07 41.71 38.88
C ASP A 113 38.10 40.25 38.66
N LEU A 114 37.66 39.87 37.45
CA LEU A 114 37.69 38.48 37.02
C LEU A 114 39.14 38.00 36.91
N THR A 115 39.48 36.87 37.48
CA THR A 115 40.81 36.30 37.32
C THR A 115 41.15 36.05 35.86
N THR A 116 42.41 36.07 35.50
CA THR A 116 42.89 35.85 34.12
C THR A 116 42.40 34.56 33.55
N GLU A 117 42.25 33.53 34.38
CA GLU A 117 41.71 32.22 33.99
C GLU A 117 40.23 32.30 33.60
N VAL A 118 39.41 33.04 34.37
CA VAL A 118 37.98 33.23 34.08
C VAL A 118 37.78 34.04 32.81
N LEU A 119 38.61 35.08 32.59
CA LEU A 119 38.59 35.85 31.36
C LEU A 119 38.97 34.98 30.13
N ALA A 120 39.96 34.11 30.28
CA ALA A 120 40.34 33.18 29.23
C ALA A 120 39.19 32.18 28.89
N GLN A 121 38.53 31.67 29.92
CA GLN A 121 37.37 30.78 29.73
C GLN A 121 36.16 31.48 29.07
N GLN A 122 35.90 32.73 29.46
CA GLN A 122 34.84 33.52 28.82
C GLN A 122 35.14 33.79 27.35
N LYS A 123 36.36 34.11 26.99
CA LYS A 123 36.77 34.25 25.59
C LYS A 123 36.62 32.97 24.82
N LEU A 124 36.98 31.83 25.42
CA LEU A 124 36.79 30.52 24.79
C LEU A 124 35.31 30.23 24.53
N ILE A 125 34.44 30.50 25.51
CA ILE A 125 32.98 30.33 25.38
C ILE A 125 32.44 31.20 24.25
N THR A 126 32.85 32.50 24.21
CA THR A 126 32.39 33.44 23.16
C THR A 126 32.80 32.93 21.76
N ASN A 127 34.06 32.50 21.61
CA ASN A 127 34.54 31.96 20.33
C ASN A 127 33.81 30.67 19.93
N LEU A 128 33.49 29.81 20.88
CA LEU A 128 32.72 28.60 20.61
C LEU A 128 31.29 28.94 20.24
N ASP A 129 30.64 29.89 20.91
CA ASP A 129 29.30 30.35 20.59
C ASP A 129 29.25 30.99 19.19
N GLU A 130 30.25 31.79 18.83
CA GLU A 130 30.37 32.31 17.45
C GLU A 130 30.57 31.20 16.43
N THR A 131 31.42 30.24 16.74
CA THR A 131 31.67 29.08 15.87
C THR A 131 30.40 28.28 15.68
N ILE A 132 29.62 28.02 16.73
CA ILE A 132 28.33 27.32 16.68
C ILE A 132 27.33 28.13 15.86
N THR A 133 27.22 29.43 16.10
CA THR A 133 26.27 30.33 15.43
C THR A 133 26.55 30.41 13.92
N ASN A 134 27.84 30.42 13.56
CA ASN A 134 28.29 30.48 12.17
C ASN A 134 28.21 29.14 11.42
N GLN A 135 27.90 28.05 12.11
CA GLN A 135 27.74 26.76 11.46
C GLN A 135 26.59 26.80 10.42
N PRO A 136 26.83 26.37 9.19
CA PRO A 136 25.79 26.34 8.14
C PRO A 136 24.51 25.61 8.56
N ALA A 137 24.63 24.66 9.48
CA ALA A 137 23.51 23.91 10.02
C ALA A 137 22.43 24.77 10.70
N HIS A 138 22.83 25.90 11.32
CA HIS A 138 21.89 26.83 11.95
C HIS A 138 21.00 27.58 10.94
N LYS A 139 21.45 27.73 9.70
CA LYS A 139 20.66 28.34 8.61
C LYS A 139 19.49 27.47 8.18
N PHE A 140 19.53 26.16 8.46
CA PHE A 140 18.51 25.19 8.05
C PHE A 140 17.45 24.87 9.13
N GLY A 141 17.46 25.59 10.24
CA GLY A 141 16.47 25.48 11.30
C GLY A 141 16.73 24.36 12.32
N ASP A 142 15.66 23.76 12.85
CA ASP A 142 15.76 22.80 13.96
C ASP A 142 16.44 21.48 13.53
N SER A 143 17.57 21.18 14.15
CA SER A 143 18.37 19.99 13.89
C SER A 143 17.57 18.67 14.10
N LYS A 144 16.57 18.68 15.01
CA LYS A 144 15.69 17.52 15.23
C LYS A 144 14.78 17.27 14.03
N LYS A 145 14.26 18.34 13.41
CA LYS A 145 13.47 18.24 12.17
C LYS A 145 14.31 17.72 11.01
N LEU A 146 15.52 18.24 10.84
CA LEU A 146 16.46 17.79 9.81
C LEU A 146 16.80 16.29 9.96
N LYS A 147 17.05 15.83 11.19
CA LYS A 147 17.30 14.39 11.45
C LYS A 147 16.09 13.54 11.11
N ARG A 148 14.85 13.99 11.42
CA ARG A 148 13.62 13.28 11.03
C ARG A 148 13.46 13.21 9.51
N TYR A 149 13.68 14.33 8.81
CA TYR A 149 13.59 14.34 7.34
C TYR A 149 14.64 13.42 6.72
N ARG A 150 15.90 13.45 7.19
CA ARG A 150 16.93 12.54 6.71
C ARG A 150 16.56 11.08 6.91
N LYS A 151 16.04 10.73 8.09
CA LYS A 151 15.55 9.37 8.34
C LYS A 151 14.44 8.98 7.38
N ARG A 152 13.47 9.87 7.18
CA ARG A 152 12.36 9.63 6.25
C ARG A 152 12.80 9.50 4.80
N ILE A 153 13.79 10.27 4.36
CA ILE A 153 14.38 10.15 3.03
C ILE A 153 14.99 8.76 2.85
N ILE A 154 15.81 8.30 3.80
CA ILE A 154 16.42 6.98 3.75
C ILE A 154 15.36 5.86 3.69
N GLU A 155 14.30 5.97 4.50
CA GLU A 155 13.18 5.02 4.48
C GLU A 155 12.50 4.98 3.11
N ILE A 156 12.23 6.16 2.52
CA ILE A 156 11.61 6.25 1.18
C ILE A 156 12.54 5.70 0.10
N GLU A 157 13.84 5.99 0.15
CA GLU A 157 14.82 5.45 -0.79
C GLU A 157 14.86 3.92 -0.74
N GLN A 158 14.82 3.33 0.47
CA GLN A 158 14.72 1.88 0.63
C GLN A 158 13.41 1.31 0.08
N GLU A 159 12.28 1.98 0.34
CA GLU A 159 10.99 1.59 -0.23
C GLU A 159 10.99 1.63 -1.76
N ILE A 160 11.62 2.64 -2.36
CA ILE A 160 11.77 2.76 -3.83
C ILE A 160 12.59 1.58 -4.39
N VAL A 161 13.72 1.25 -3.77
CA VAL A 161 14.56 0.11 -4.21
C VAL A 161 13.77 -1.20 -4.15
N ILE A 162 13.06 -1.45 -3.04
CA ILE A 162 12.24 -2.66 -2.90
C ILE A 162 11.15 -2.72 -3.97
N LYS A 163 10.45 -1.61 -4.22
CA LYS A 163 9.39 -1.55 -5.24
C LYS A 163 9.93 -1.72 -6.65
N ASN A 164 11.07 -1.13 -6.97
CA ASN A 164 11.70 -1.31 -8.28
C ASN A 164 12.11 -2.77 -8.52
N ASN A 165 12.72 -3.42 -7.52
CA ASN A 165 13.06 -4.85 -7.63
C ASN A 165 11.81 -5.72 -7.84
N LEU A 166 10.70 -5.44 -7.13
CA LEU A 166 9.43 -6.14 -7.31
C LEU A 166 8.81 -5.89 -8.69
N MET A 167 9.00 -4.71 -9.27
CA MET A 167 8.54 -4.40 -10.63
C MET A 167 9.36 -5.18 -11.66
N GLU A 168 10.68 -5.17 -11.56
CA GLU A 168 11.59 -5.93 -12.45
C GLU A 168 11.30 -7.44 -12.38
N GLU A 169 11.07 -7.99 -11.17
CA GLU A 169 10.70 -9.39 -11.03
C GLU A 169 9.37 -9.72 -11.72
N LYS A 170 8.36 -8.84 -11.61
CA LYS A 170 7.05 -9.01 -12.28
C LYS A 170 7.18 -8.89 -13.80
N GLU A 171 7.94 -7.92 -14.30
CA GLU A 171 8.17 -7.75 -15.73
C GLU A 171 8.90 -8.97 -16.31
N ASN A 172 9.96 -9.43 -15.66
CA ASN A 172 10.68 -10.63 -16.06
C ASN A 172 9.79 -11.88 -16.02
N HIS A 173 8.91 -11.99 -15.01
CA HIS A 173 7.96 -13.11 -14.93
C HIS A 173 6.94 -13.09 -16.06
N ASN A 174 6.35 -11.94 -16.37
CA ASN A 174 5.40 -11.79 -17.46
C ASN A 174 6.04 -12.02 -18.83
N TRP A 175 7.26 -11.51 -19.03
CA TRP A 175 8.04 -11.75 -20.25
C TRP A 175 8.36 -13.23 -20.42
N LYS A 176 8.75 -13.91 -19.35
CA LYS A 176 8.99 -15.35 -19.37
C LYS A 176 7.71 -16.13 -19.72
N LYS A 177 6.58 -15.80 -19.10
CA LYS A 177 5.29 -16.42 -19.44
C LYS A 177 4.94 -16.22 -20.91
N PHE A 178 5.11 -15.02 -21.43
CA PHE A 178 4.85 -14.71 -22.83
C PHE A 178 5.75 -15.54 -23.77
N THR A 179 7.05 -15.60 -23.51
CA THR A 179 7.96 -16.41 -24.32
C THR A 179 7.68 -17.90 -24.23
N ASP A 180 7.25 -18.39 -23.07
CA ASP A 180 6.86 -19.79 -22.89
C ASP A 180 5.54 -20.13 -23.61
N LEU A 181 4.58 -19.19 -23.66
CA LEU A 181 3.38 -19.32 -24.51
C LEU A 181 3.75 -19.40 -26.01
N ILE A 182 4.65 -18.57 -26.50
CA ILE A 182 5.14 -18.64 -27.89
C ILE A 182 5.73 -20.03 -28.19
N LYS A 183 6.54 -20.60 -27.29
CA LYS A 183 7.13 -21.92 -27.45
C LYS A 183 6.08 -23.02 -27.55
N ILE A 184 5.00 -22.96 -26.73
CA ILE A 184 3.91 -23.91 -26.81
C ILE A 184 3.15 -23.77 -28.13
N LEU A 185 2.83 -22.54 -28.53
CA LEU A 185 2.14 -22.28 -29.78
C LEU A 185 2.94 -22.74 -31.00
N ASN A 186 4.25 -22.53 -31.01
CA ASN A 186 5.16 -23.08 -32.03
C ASN A 186 5.16 -24.61 -32.01
N HIS A 187 5.21 -25.23 -30.82
CA HIS A 187 5.19 -26.70 -30.70
C HIS A 187 3.98 -27.34 -31.32
N PHE A 188 2.80 -26.72 -31.17
CA PHE A 188 1.55 -27.19 -31.75
C PHE A 188 1.28 -26.64 -33.15
N GLY A 189 2.25 -25.99 -33.77
CA GLY A 189 2.15 -25.46 -35.13
C GLY A 189 1.16 -24.29 -35.29
N CYS A 190 0.81 -23.62 -34.19
CA CYS A 190 -0.01 -22.41 -34.25
C CYS A 190 0.76 -21.19 -34.75
N LEU A 191 2.06 -21.18 -34.48
CA LEU A 191 3.00 -20.18 -34.98
C LEU A 191 4.14 -20.87 -35.75
N ASN A 192 4.71 -20.16 -36.71
CA ASN A 192 6.00 -20.45 -37.32
C ASN A 192 6.90 -19.26 -36.99
N ASP A 193 7.77 -19.42 -35.98
CA ASP A 193 8.47 -18.34 -35.28
C ASP A 193 7.46 -17.37 -34.65
N LEU A 194 7.17 -16.23 -35.25
CA LEU A 194 6.17 -15.26 -34.81
C LEU A 194 5.02 -15.08 -35.80
N GLU A 195 5.04 -15.79 -36.91
CA GLU A 195 4.01 -15.71 -37.93
C GLU A 195 2.86 -16.69 -37.63
N LEU A 196 1.64 -16.20 -37.80
CA LEU A 196 0.44 -16.97 -37.53
C LEU A 196 0.17 -17.95 -38.65
N THR A 197 0.04 -19.23 -38.31
CA THR A 197 -0.34 -20.32 -39.27
C THR A 197 -1.87 -20.44 -39.39
N GLU A 198 -2.36 -21.29 -40.30
CA GLU A 198 -3.81 -21.63 -40.39
C GLU A 198 -4.31 -22.28 -39.10
N VAL A 199 -3.49 -23.14 -38.47
CA VAL A 199 -3.78 -23.72 -37.16
C VAL A 199 -3.93 -22.62 -36.10
N GLY A 200 -2.99 -21.68 -36.07
CA GLY A 200 -3.03 -20.55 -35.17
C GLY A 200 -4.21 -19.62 -35.40
N GLN A 201 -4.57 -19.38 -36.67
CA GLN A 201 -5.79 -18.60 -36.99
C GLN A 201 -7.06 -19.30 -36.48
N SER A 202 -7.13 -20.61 -36.60
CA SER A 202 -8.25 -21.40 -36.08
C SER A 202 -8.35 -21.37 -34.57
N VAL A 203 -7.20 -21.53 -33.86
CA VAL A 203 -7.11 -21.40 -32.41
C VAL A 203 -7.48 -19.98 -31.95
N GLY A 204 -6.99 -18.96 -32.64
CA GLY A 204 -7.27 -17.57 -32.35
C GLY A 204 -8.72 -17.13 -32.61
N ALA A 205 -9.48 -17.88 -33.39
CA ALA A 205 -10.90 -17.63 -33.60
C ALA A 205 -11.79 -18.11 -32.43
N ILE A 206 -11.25 -18.94 -31.53
CA ILE A 206 -11.97 -19.48 -30.38
C ILE A 206 -11.77 -18.57 -29.16
N ARG A 207 -12.85 -18.45 -28.37
CA ARG A 207 -12.86 -17.78 -27.06
C ARG A 207 -13.26 -18.78 -26.00
N SER A 208 -12.30 -19.31 -25.27
CA SER A 208 -12.55 -20.25 -24.18
C SER A 208 -11.52 -20.05 -23.06
N GLU A 209 -11.54 -20.87 -22.05
CA GLU A 209 -10.54 -20.82 -20.98
C GLU A 209 -9.17 -21.37 -21.42
N ASN A 210 -9.16 -22.19 -22.46
CA ASN A 210 -7.96 -22.69 -23.11
C ASN A 210 -8.22 -22.83 -24.62
N GLU A 211 -7.99 -21.76 -25.37
CA GLU A 211 -8.22 -21.69 -26.80
C GLU A 211 -7.38 -22.72 -27.57
N LEU A 212 -6.13 -22.95 -27.13
CA LEU A 212 -5.24 -23.93 -27.71
C LEU A 212 -5.84 -25.33 -27.62
N TRP A 213 -6.31 -25.73 -26.45
CA TRP A 213 -6.94 -27.04 -26.24
C TRP A 213 -8.14 -27.24 -27.15
N VAL A 214 -9.09 -26.31 -27.08
CA VAL A 214 -10.32 -26.38 -27.88
C VAL A 214 -10.01 -26.36 -29.38
N GLY A 215 -9.12 -25.48 -29.83
CA GLY A 215 -8.73 -25.40 -31.24
C GLY A 215 -8.08 -26.68 -31.74
N LEU A 216 -7.18 -27.29 -30.97
CA LEU A 216 -6.55 -28.58 -31.34
C LEU A 216 -7.58 -29.71 -31.41
N VAL A 217 -8.55 -29.75 -30.51
CA VAL A 217 -9.64 -30.73 -30.56
C VAL A 217 -10.47 -30.55 -31.83
N LEU A 218 -10.83 -29.32 -32.21
CA LEU A 218 -11.58 -29.02 -33.43
C LEU A 218 -10.83 -29.39 -34.70
N LEU A 219 -9.50 -29.28 -34.69
CA LEU A 219 -8.64 -29.58 -35.82
C LEU A 219 -8.21 -31.06 -35.88
N SER A 220 -8.48 -31.85 -34.84
CA SER A 220 -8.04 -33.24 -34.75
C SER A 220 -8.71 -34.19 -35.78
N GLY A 221 -9.86 -33.79 -36.34
CA GLY A 221 -10.67 -34.63 -37.20
C GLY A 221 -11.56 -35.63 -36.47
N TYR A 222 -11.39 -35.88 -35.16
CA TYR A 222 -12.18 -36.85 -34.38
C TYR A 222 -13.65 -36.48 -34.29
N LEU A 223 -13.98 -35.18 -34.47
CA LEU A 223 -15.38 -34.70 -34.35
C LEU A 223 -16.17 -34.79 -35.65
N ASP A 224 -15.51 -35.04 -36.78
CA ASP A 224 -16.13 -34.95 -38.12
C ASP A 224 -17.26 -35.92 -38.35
N GLU A 225 -17.23 -37.09 -37.69
CA GLU A 225 -18.25 -38.14 -37.85
C GLU A 225 -19.40 -38.07 -36.82
N LEU A 226 -19.30 -37.20 -35.80
CA LEU A 226 -20.34 -37.06 -34.78
C LEU A 226 -21.65 -36.53 -35.36
N ALA A 227 -22.75 -36.97 -34.79
CA ALA A 227 -24.06 -36.35 -35.01
C ALA A 227 -24.11 -34.97 -34.29
N PRO A 228 -24.95 -34.03 -34.73
CA PRO A 228 -25.03 -32.71 -34.09
C PRO A 228 -25.28 -32.73 -32.57
N PRO A 229 -26.14 -33.59 -32.00
CA PRO A 229 -26.31 -33.73 -30.55
C PRO A 229 -25.03 -34.17 -29.82
N ASP A 230 -24.31 -35.16 -30.39
CA ASP A 230 -23.08 -35.70 -29.84
C ASP A 230 -21.94 -34.65 -29.93
N LEU A 231 -21.89 -33.90 -31.03
CA LEU A 231 -20.96 -32.78 -31.17
C LEU A 231 -21.20 -31.73 -30.08
N ALA A 232 -22.45 -31.36 -29.82
CA ALA A 232 -22.79 -30.43 -28.75
C ALA A 232 -22.31 -30.94 -27.39
N ALA A 233 -22.46 -32.23 -27.12
CA ALA A 233 -22.01 -32.87 -25.89
C ALA A 233 -20.47 -32.79 -25.72
N ILE A 234 -19.71 -33.09 -26.80
CA ILE A 234 -18.23 -32.97 -26.78
C ILE A 234 -17.80 -31.52 -26.58
N ILE A 235 -18.42 -30.57 -27.26
CA ILE A 235 -18.10 -29.14 -27.09
C ILE A 235 -18.30 -28.70 -25.65
N GLN A 236 -19.38 -29.11 -24.99
CA GLN A 236 -19.58 -28.87 -23.57
C GLN A 236 -18.43 -29.45 -22.72
N ALA A 237 -18.08 -30.72 -22.97
CA ALA A 237 -17.09 -31.44 -22.19
C ALA A 237 -15.68 -30.81 -22.21
N ILE A 238 -15.33 -30.21 -23.34
CA ILE A 238 -14.01 -29.59 -23.53
C ILE A 238 -13.93 -28.09 -23.13
N CYS A 239 -15.11 -27.46 -22.92
CA CYS A 239 -15.17 -25.99 -22.67
C CYS A 239 -15.64 -25.61 -21.27
N VAL A 240 -16.27 -26.51 -20.53
CA VAL A 240 -16.96 -26.17 -19.28
C VAL A 240 -16.46 -27.02 -18.14
N ASP A 241 -16.04 -26.35 -17.03
CA ASP A 241 -15.81 -27.05 -15.78
C ASP A 241 -17.13 -27.41 -15.12
N THR A 242 -17.35 -28.71 -14.97
CA THR A 242 -18.58 -29.27 -14.38
C THR A 242 -18.29 -30.00 -13.07
N ARG A 243 -17.06 -30.01 -12.61
CA ARG A 243 -16.66 -30.70 -11.37
C ARG A 243 -17.32 -30.07 -10.16
N ARG A 244 -18.31 -30.77 -9.58
CA ARG A 244 -18.97 -30.37 -8.34
C ARG A 244 -19.16 -31.58 -7.43
N PRO A 245 -19.09 -31.41 -6.11
CA PRO A 245 -19.47 -32.49 -5.18
C PRO A 245 -20.92 -32.91 -5.41
N ASN A 246 -21.17 -34.22 -5.42
CA ASN A 246 -22.51 -34.81 -5.58
C ASN A 246 -23.22 -34.52 -6.91
N LEU A 247 -22.47 -34.23 -7.97
CA LEU A 247 -23.02 -34.10 -9.31
C LEU A 247 -23.51 -35.48 -9.80
N TRP A 248 -24.74 -35.54 -10.29
CA TRP A 248 -25.26 -36.71 -10.95
C TRP A 248 -26.12 -36.30 -12.14
N CYS A 249 -26.14 -37.20 -13.15
CA CYS A 249 -26.98 -37.11 -14.33
C CYS A 249 -27.38 -38.54 -14.77
N ASN A 250 -28.66 -38.76 -14.97
CA ASN A 250 -29.18 -40.08 -15.39
C ASN A 250 -28.97 -40.34 -16.88
N PHE A 251 -28.70 -39.33 -17.68
CA PHE A 251 -28.44 -39.48 -19.11
C PHE A 251 -26.98 -39.87 -19.33
N LYS A 252 -26.78 -40.95 -20.08
CA LYS A 252 -25.46 -41.46 -20.43
C LYS A 252 -25.01 -40.90 -21.77
N PRO A 253 -23.71 -40.64 -21.98
CA PRO A 253 -23.18 -40.33 -23.31
C PRO A 253 -23.41 -41.47 -24.30
N SER A 254 -23.54 -41.14 -25.58
CA SER A 254 -23.57 -42.14 -26.64
C SER A 254 -22.22 -42.87 -26.75
N ILE A 255 -22.22 -44.08 -27.33
CA ILE A 255 -20.99 -44.86 -27.56
C ILE A 255 -19.99 -44.03 -28.38
N LYS A 256 -20.47 -43.31 -29.41
CA LYS A 256 -19.62 -42.44 -30.26
C LYS A 256 -18.95 -41.32 -29.46
N VAL A 257 -19.64 -40.75 -28.49
CA VAL A 257 -19.07 -39.74 -27.58
C VAL A 257 -17.97 -40.37 -26.74
N ILE A 258 -18.18 -41.58 -26.21
CA ILE A 258 -17.17 -42.30 -25.41
C ILE A 258 -15.93 -42.62 -26.27
N ASP A 259 -16.11 -43.06 -27.51
CA ASP A 259 -15.01 -43.34 -28.43
C ASP A 259 -14.17 -42.10 -28.67
N VAL A 260 -14.80 -40.97 -28.95
CA VAL A 260 -14.08 -39.67 -29.11
C VAL A 260 -13.37 -39.23 -27.83
N PHE A 261 -13.94 -39.49 -26.65
CA PHE A 261 -13.23 -39.21 -25.40
C PHE A 261 -11.92 -39.99 -25.29
N ASN A 262 -11.94 -41.26 -25.64
CA ASN A 262 -10.75 -42.12 -25.62
C ASN A 262 -9.65 -41.60 -26.58
N GLU A 263 -10.05 -41.15 -27.77
CA GLU A 263 -9.11 -40.53 -28.75
C GLU A 263 -8.54 -39.19 -28.23
N LEU A 264 -9.39 -38.38 -27.63
CA LEU A 264 -8.96 -37.05 -27.10
C LEU A 264 -8.08 -37.16 -25.86
N GLU A 265 -8.11 -38.25 -25.09
CA GLU A 265 -7.29 -38.43 -23.89
C GLU A 265 -5.78 -38.44 -24.23
N GLY A 266 -5.38 -38.94 -25.37
CA GLY A 266 -4.02 -38.89 -25.87
C GLY A 266 -3.57 -37.44 -26.13
N LEU A 267 -4.40 -36.68 -26.82
CA LEU A 267 -4.16 -35.28 -27.12
C LEU A 267 -4.14 -34.44 -25.82
N ARG A 268 -5.06 -34.70 -24.91
CA ARG A 268 -5.13 -34.07 -23.58
C ARG A 268 -3.83 -34.22 -22.80
N LYS A 269 -3.31 -35.46 -22.71
CA LYS A 269 -2.03 -35.75 -22.02
C LYS A 269 -0.85 -35.03 -22.67
N LEU A 270 -0.84 -34.96 -24.00
CA LEU A 270 0.21 -34.23 -24.72
C LEU A 270 0.18 -32.73 -24.39
N VAL A 271 -0.98 -32.09 -24.46
CA VAL A 271 -1.16 -30.68 -24.17
C VAL A 271 -0.78 -30.40 -22.70
N ALA A 272 -1.29 -31.20 -21.75
CA ALA A 272 -0.98 -31.08 -20.33
C ALA A 272 0.52 -31.21 -20.05
N SER A 273 1.19 -32.18 -20.66
CA SER A 273 2.64 -32.36 -20.50
C SER A 273 3.44 -31.13 -20.97
N LYS A 274 3.04 -30.51 -22.07
CA LYS A 274 3.70 -29.32 -22.60
C LYS A 274 3.39 -28.09 -21.77
N GLN A 275 2.15 -27.89 -21.34
CA GLN A 275 1.79 -26.82 -20.43
C GLN A 275 2.56 -26.90 -19.11
N ASN A 276 2.63 -28.09 -18.51
CA ASN A 276 3.40 -28.32 -17.29
C ASN A 276 4.90 -28.02 -17.48
N LYS A 277 5.49 -28.44 -18.61
CA LYS A 277 6.91 -28.16 -18.93
C LYS A 277 7.23 -26.67 -18.93
N PHE A 278 6.29 -25.83 -19.34
CA PHE A 278 6.46 -24.37 -19.44
C PHE A 278 5.74 -23.61 -18.34
N ASN A 279 5.26 -24.29 -17.28
CA ASN A 279 4.54 -23.68 -16.16
C ASN A 279 3.31 -22.84 -16.60
N ILE A 280 2.59 -23.31 -17.61
CA ILE A 280 1.34 -22.72 -18.07
C ILE A 280 0.17 -23.48 -17.43
N ASN A 281 -0.62 -22.77 -16.63
CA ASN A 281 -1.71 -23.37 -15.83
C ASN A 281 -3.09 -23.04 -16.44
N THR A 282 -3.25 -23.18 -17.76
CA THR A 282 -4.57 -23.08 -18.38
C THR A 282 -5.32 -24.41 -18.24
N PRO A 283 -6.62 -24.41 -17.87
CA PRO A 283 -7.37 -25.64 -17.63
C PRO A 283 -7.58 -26.42 -18.94
N ILE A 284 -7.51 -27.74 -18.85
CA ILE A 284 -7.78 -28.65 -19.97
C ILE A 284 -8.96 -29.50 -19.55
N PHE A 285 -10.16 -29.08 -19.92
CA PHE A 285 -11.41 -29.81 -19.59
C PHE A 285 -11.63 -30.97 -20.54
N LEU A 286 -12.06 -32.07 -19.97
CA LEU A 286 -12.59 -33.24 -20.71
C LEU A 286 -13.50 -33.98 -19.72
N GLU A 287 -14.71 -33.43 -19.52
CA GLU A 287 -15.63 -33.85 -18.46
C GLU A 287 -16.83 -34.58 -19.05
N THR A 288 -17.02 -35.85 -18.66
CA THR A 288 -18.02 -36.74 -19.24
C THR A 288 -19.40 -36.66 -18.60
N GLU A 289 -19.48 -36.20 -17.34
CA GLU A 289 -20.66 -36.35 -16.49
C GLU A 289 -21.93 -35.71 -17.04
N LEU A 290 -21.80 -34.59 -17.75
CA LEU A 290 -22.95 -33.83 -18.27
C LEU A 290 -23.16 -33.97 -19.78
N THR A 291 -22.36 -34.74 -20.46
CA THR A 291 -22.49 -34.92 -21.92
C THR A 291 -23.83 -35.52 -22.32
N GLY A 292 -24.36 -36.44 -21.52
CA GLY A 292 -25.67 -37.04 -21.77
C GLY A 292 -26.82 -36.04 -21.74
N ILE A 293 -26.83 -35.11 -20.79
CA ILE A 293 -27.90 -34.10 -20.70
C ILE A 293 -27.86 -33.14 -21.89
N ILE A 294 -26.65 -32.78 -22.37
CA ILE A 294 -26.50 -31.89 -23.53
C ILE A 294 -26.96 -32.58 -24.82
N SER A 295 -26.55 -33.84 -25.01
CA SER A 295 -26.98 -34.65 -26.16
C SER A 295 -28.50 -34.82 -26.19
N GLU A 296 -29.15 -35.15 -25.06
CA GLU A 296 -30.58 -35.30 -24.94
C GLU A 296 -31.35 -33.99 -25.22
N TRP A 297 -30.83 -32.87 -24.70
CA TRP A 297 -31.36 -31.55 -25.00
C TRP A 297 -31.27 -31.23 -26.49
N ALA A 298 -30.13 -31.44 -27.12
CA ALA A 298 -29.92 -31.21 -28.54
C ALA A 298 -30.77 -32.19 -29.42
N SER A 299 -31.12 -33.36 -28.90
CA SER A 299 -32.01 -34.33 -29.55
C SER A 299 -33.48 -33.98 -29.43
N GLY A 300 -33.88 -32.95 -28.69
CA GLY A 300 -35.25 -32.48 -28.62
C GLY A 300 -36.01 -32.84 -27.35
N LYS A 301 -35.37 -33.37 -26.32
CA LYS A 301 -36.01 -33.70 -25.04
C LYS A 301 -36.65 -32.48 -24.38
N LYS A 302 -37.76 -32.68 -23.69
CA LYS A 302 -38.50 -31.61 -23.01
C LYS A 302 -37.73 -31.11 -21.80
N TRP A 303 -37.79 -29.81 -21.54
CA TRP A 303 -37.03 -29.14 -20.44
C TRP A 303 -37.30 -29.76 -19.07
N LYS A 304 -38.59 -29.99 -18.73
CA LYS A 304 -38.96 -30.58 -17.44
C LYS A 304 -38.38 -31.97 -17.22
N GLU A 305 -38.36 -32.80 -18.26
CA GLU A 305 -37.76 -34.14 -18.20
C GLU A 305 -36.24 -34.07 -18.04
N LEU A 306 -35.63 -33.08 -18.69
CA LEU A 306 -34.20 -32.86 -18.61
C LEU A 306 -33.77 -32.51 -17.17
N ILE A 307 -34.41 -31.51 -16.58
CA ILE A 307 -34.08 -31.03 -15.23
C ILE A 307 -34.36 -32.09 -14.16
N PHE A 308 -35.42 -32.88 -14.30
CA PHE A 308 -35.73 -33.96 -13.36
C PHE A 308 -34.64 -35.04 -13.26
N ASN A 309 -33.81 -35.18 -14.29
CA ASN A 309 -32.79 -36.22 -14.41
C ASN A 309 -31.37 -35.74 -14.14
N THR A 310 -31.19 -34.65 -13.41
CA THR A 310 -29.89 -34.12 -13.01
C THR A 310 -29.96 -33.47 -11.64
N SER A 311 -28.82 -33.40 -10.96
CA SER A 311 -28.64 -32.61 -9.72
C SER A 311 -28.43 -31.13 -9.96
N LEU A 312 -28.34 -30.69 -11.21
CA LEU A 312 -28.18 -29.28 -11.56
C LEU A 312 -29.49 -28.52 -11.46
N ASP A 313 -29.44 -27.29 -11.02
CA ASP A 313 -30.57 -26.38 -11.15
C ASP A 313 -30.74 -25.88 -12.60
N GLU A 314 -31.90 -25.29 -12.89
CA GLU A 314 -32.23 -24.78 -14.23
C GLU A 314 -31.23 -23.72 -14.72
N GLY A 315 -30.78 -22.84 -13.82
CA GLY A 315 -29.83 -21.77 -14.15
C GLY A 315 -28.46 -22.32 -14.57
N ASP A 316 -27.99 -23.36 -13.89
CA ASP A 316 -26.73 -24.03 -14.23
C ASP A 316 -26.82 -24.74 -15.59
N VAL A 317 -27.90 -25.43 -15.86
CA VAL A 317 -28.09 -26.07 -17.16
C VAL A 317 -28.16 -25.05 -18.29
N VAL A 318 -28.89 -23.93 -18.11
CA VAL A 318 -28.93 -22.85 -19.09
C VAL A 318 -27.53 -22.25 -19.32
N ARG A 319 -26.76 -22.02 -18.25
CA ARG A 319 -25.39 -21.48 -18.34
C ARG A 319 -24.46 -22.39 -19.14
N ILE A 320 -24.50 -23.68 -18.87
CA ILE A 320 -23.67 -24.69 -19.56
C ILE A 320 -24.04 -24.75 -21.05
N LEU A 321 -25.32 -24.78 -21.35
CA LEU A 321 -25.82 -24.80 -22.73
C LEU A 321 -25.43 -23.52 -23.49
N ARG A 322 -25.59 -22.34 -22.90
CA ARG A 322 -25.18 -21.08 -23.51
C ARG A 322 -23.68 -21.05 -23.81
N ARG A 323 -22.84 -21.53 -22.88
CA ARG A 323 -21.39 -21.60 -23.10
C ARG A 323 -21.01 -22.53 -24.23
N SER A 324 -21.72 -23.67 -24.36
CA SER A 324 -21.55 -24.58 -25.49
C SER A 324 -21.99 -23.93 -26.82
N MET A 325 -23.09 -23.16 -26.80
CA MET A 325 -23.54 -22.39 -27.97
C MET A 325 -22.51 -21.35 -28.41
N ASP A 326 -21.89 -20.66 -27.48
CA ASP A 326 -20.87 -19.66 -27.79
C ASP A 326 -19.73 -20.28 -28.59
N VAL A 327 -19.20 -21.42 -28.15
CA VAL A 327 -18.13 -22.12 -28.86
C VAL A 327 -18.61 -22.71 -30.20
N LEU A 328 -19.80 -23.34 -30.25
CA LEU A 328 -20.38 -23.85 -31.49
C LEU A 328 -20.51 -22.74 -32.55
N SER A 329 -20.89 -21.53 -32.15
CA SER A 329 -21.01 -20.38 -33.05
C SER A 329 -19.68 -19.94 -33.64
N GLN A 330 -18.59 -20.15 -32.92
CA GLN A 330 -17.23 -19.73 -33.33
C GLN A 330 -16.57 -20.71 -34.30
N ILE A 331 -16.99 -21.99 -34.31
CA ILE A 331 -16.41 -23.03 -35.20
C ILE A 331 -16.45 -22.63 -36.67
N GLN A 332 -17.47 -21.89 -37.10
CA GLN A 332 -17.60 -21.43 -38.48
C GLN A 332 -16.44 -20.50 -38.93
N TYR A 333 -15.80 -19.83 -37.99
CA TYR A 333 -14.68 -18.88 -38.23
C TYR A 333 -13.31 -19.58 -38.22
N CYS A 334 -13.21 -20.84 -37.81
CA CYS A 334 -11.97 -21.60 -37.80
C CYS A 334 -11.59 -22.02 -39.24
N VAL A 335 -10.44 -21.52 -39.73
CA VAL A 335 -10.02 -21.72 -41.15
C VAL A 335 -9.73 -23.20 -41.41
N GLY A 336 -8.97 -23.87 -40.58
CA GLY A 336 -8.55 -25.26 -40.75
C GLY A 336 -9.59 -26.35 -40.45
N VAL A 337 -10.80 -25.98 -40.00
CA VAL A 337 -11.87 -26.93 -39.66
C VAL A 337 -12.65 -27.32 -40.92
N SER A 338 -12.99 -28.63 -41.05
CA SER A 338 -13.72 -29.16 -42.19
C SER A 338 -15.09 -28.51 -42.36
N ASN A 339 -15.54 -28.36 -43.65
CA ASN A 339 -16.89 -27.88 -43.93
C ASN A 339 -17.96 -28.78 -43.34
N LYS A 340 -17.70 -30.08 -43.24
CA LYS A 340 -18.57 -31.07 -42.63
C LYS A 340 -18.82 -30.74 -41.15
N LEU A 341 -17.75 -30.49 -40.39
CA LEU A 341 -17.84 -30.11 -38.97
C LEU A 341 -18.53 -28.75 -38.80
N LYS A 342 -18.20 -27.74 -39.62
CA LYS A 342 -18.89 -26.42 -39.62
C LYS A 342 -20.38 -26.54 -39.79
N ASN A 343 -20.84 -27.38 -40.74
CA ASN A 343 -22.29 -27.60 -40.97
C ASN A 343 -22.93 -28.31 -39.76
N LYS A 344 -22.26 -29.32 -39.20
CA LYS A 344 -22.77 -30.01 -38.00
C LYS A 344 -22.82 -29.08 -36.79
N ALA A 345 -21.85 -28.20 -36.62
CA ALA A 345 -21.84 -27.18 -35.56
C ALA A 345 -23.03 -26.22 -35.68
N LYS A 346 -23.38 -25.81 -36.90
CA LYS A 346 -24.59 -24.97 -37.15
C LYS A 346 -25.88 -25.72 -36.79
N LEU A 347 -25.97 -27.02 -37.12
CA LEU A 347 -27.12 -27.83 -36.76
C LEU A 347 -27.20 -28.04 -35.24
N ALA A 348 -26.08 -28.32 -34.58
CA ALA A 348 -26.00 -28.45 -33.12
C ALA A 348 -26.40 -27.15 -32.40
N LEU A 349 -25.89 -26.03 -32.88
CA LEU A 349 -26.24 -24.71 -32.35
C LEU A 349 -27.76 -24.45 -32.46
N LYS A 350 -28.36 -24.73 -33.63
CA LYS A 350 -29.79 -24.57 -33.83
C LYS A 350 -30.61 -25.51 -32.91
N ALA A 351 -30.14 -26.74 -32.69
CA ALA A 351 -30.81 -27.71 -31.84
C ALA A 351 -30.80 -27.32 -30.35
N ILE A 352 -29.73 -26.71 -29.86
CA ILE A 352 -29.62 -26.25 -28.47
C ILE A 352 -30.38 -24.94 -28.26
N ASN A 353 -30.39 -24.04 -29.25
CA ASN A 353 -30.96 -22.69 -29.18
C ASN A 353 -32.48 -22.69 -29.21
N ARG A 354 -33.10 -23.14 -28.12
CA ARG A 354 -34.55 -23.14 -27.94
C ARG A 354 -34.90 -22.73 -26.50
N PHE A 355 -36.14 -22.29 -26.28
CA PHE A 355 -36.61 -21.91 -24.95
C PHE A 355 -36.47 -23.05 -23.93
N PRO A 356 -35.95 -22.83 -22.70
CA PRO A 356 -35.62 -21.54 -22.07
C PRO A 356 -34.15 -21.08 -22.23
N VAL A 357 -33.33 -21.79 -23.01
CA VAL A 357 -31.90 -21.43 -23.19
C VAL A 357 -31.76 -20.12 -23.96
N SER A 358 -32.59 -19.91 -24.98
CA SER A 358 -32.74 -18.62 -25.67
C SER A 358 -33.95 -17.85 -25.18
N GLU A 359 -33.80 -16.56 -24.92
CA GLU A 359 -34.89 -15.68 -24.48
C GLU A 359 -35.77 -15.17 -25.64
N SER A 360 -35.31 -15.25 -26.88
CA SER A 360 -36.07 -14.86 -28.08
C SER A 360 -35.32 -15.28 -29.34
N ASN A 361 -36.05 -15.38 -30.47
CA ASN A 361 -35.53 -15.66 -31.81
C ASN A 361 -34.62 -14.58 -32.41
N ASP A 362 -34.28 -13.54 -31.64
CA ASP A 362 -33.52 -12.39 -32.14
C ASP A 362 -32.00 -12.59 -32.16
N LEU A 363 -31.46 -13.59 -31.47
CA LEU A 363 -30.00 -13.82 -31.40
C LEU A 363 -29.41 -14.31 -32.74
N LEU A 364 -30.20 -14.82 -33.65
CA LEU A 364 -29.73 -15.24 -34.97
C LEU A 364 -29.48 -14.08 -35.95
N LYS A 365 -29.98 -12.87 -35.64
CA LYS A 365 -29.77 -11.67 -36.48
C LYS A 365 -28.52 -10.89 -36.14
N VAL A 366 -27.89 -11.14 -34.97
CA VAL A 366 -26.71 -10.39 -34.52
C VAL A 366 -25.40 -10.97 -35.07
N SER A 367 -25.40 -12.26 -35.51
CA SER A 367 -24.20 -12.92 -36.02
C SER A 367 -23.73 -12.45 -37.41
N ASP A 368 -24.56 -11.72 -38.16
CA ASP A 368 -24.17 -11.21 -39.49
C ASP A 368 -23.44 -9.86 -39.46
N ASN A 369 -23.36 -9.22 -38.30
CA ASN A 369 -22.83 -7.83 -38.18
C ASN A 369 -21.58 -7.66 -37.31
N ILE A 370 -20.95 -8.69 -36.76
CA ILE A 370 -19.76 -8.49 -35.93
C ILE A 370 -18.56 -9.24 -36.53
N ASN A 371 -17.90 -8.59 -37.47
CA ASN A 371 -16.49 -8.87 -37.79
C ASN A 371 -15.63 -7.63 -37.42
N PRO A 372 -15.18 -7.50 -36.18
CA PRO A 372 -14.35 -6.37 -35.77
C PRO A 372 -12.86 -6.50 -36.12
N ALA A 373 -12.41 -7.63 -36.62
CA ALA A 373 -10.97 -7.89 -36.78
C ALA A 373 -10.36 -7.46 -38.12
N THR A 374 -11.16 -7.09 -39.13
CA THR A 374 -10.66 -6.75 -40.47
C THR A 374 -10.65 -5.26 -40.84
N LYS A 375 -11.08 -4.38 -39.95
CA LYS A 375 -11.16 -2.93 -40.23
C LYS A 375 -10.03 -2.05 -39.69
N ARG A 376 -8.88 -2.62 -39.32
CA ARG A 376 -7.75 -1.81 -38.78
C ARG A 376 -6.43 -1.90 -39.51
N ILE A 377 -6.39 -2.32 -40.79
CA ILE A 377 -5.12 -2.40 -41.53
C ILE A 377 -5.05 -1.44 -42.75
N ASP A 378 -6.14 -0.77 -43.16
CA ASP A 378 -6.10 0.08 -44.32
C ASP A 378 -6.31 1.57 -44.03
N ASN A 379 -5.50 2.16 -43.14
CA ASN A 379 -5.31 3.60 -43.08
C ASN A 379 -3.94 3.96 -42.54
N ASN A 380 -2.91 3.82 -43.36
CA ASN A 380 -1.74 4.68 -43.43
C ASN A 380 -0.98 4.36 -44.73
N SER A 381 -1.36 5.08 -45.75
CA SER A 381 -0.48 5.42 -46.87
C SER A 381 -0.32 6.94 -46.86
#